data_9106bc163fe0e1af79f9b10b07c1b642
#
_entry.id   9106bc163fe0e1af79f9b10b07c1b642
#
_cell.length_a   1.000
_cell.length_b   1.000
_cell.length_c   1.000
_cell.angle_alpha   90.00
_cell.angle_beta   90.00
_cell.angle_gamma   90.00
#
_symmetry.space_group_name_H-M   'P 1'
#
loop_
_entity.id
_entity.type
_entity.pdbx_description
1 polymer ?
#
loop_
_entity_poly.entity_id
_entity_poly.type
_entity_poly.pdbx_seq_one_letter_code
_entity_poly.pdbx_strand_id
1 'polypeptide(L)'
;MSGVLVLVVVGLWGLLGRWVWRNFVAPRVPAARSRVAGVAFAIAWYVVPVGDEILGAVEFRRLCEAIPPTRFHGPIAVGPGAFFDEQGNRKWRTDDEFSAIRRGSEDWRSIWDSGSETTILARWPMKIVQIRNTQVERATNRVVVESYLRGSGGGWLNEALRGDFMSGYSCLSKGVWPRDQDTIVFDPSAVRTGGVSQ
;
A
#
# COMPACT_ATOMS: atom_id res chain seq x y z
N MET A 1 -15.52 18.62 10.27
CA MET A 1 -14.76 19.65 11.02
C MET A 1 -13.40 20.00 10.38
N SER A 2 -12.93 19.21 9.45
CA SER A 2 -11.57 19.31 8.86
C SER A 2 -11.31 20.57 8.02
N GLY A 3 -12.29 21.06 7.27
CA GLY A 3 -12.09 22.20 6.37
C GLY A 3 -11.74 23.54 7.06
N VAL A 4 -12.32 23.78 8.25
CA VAL A 4 -12.04 25.01 9.00
C VAL A 4 -10.60 25.03 9.51
N LEU A 5 -10.07 23.89 9.96
CA LEU A 5 -8.68 23.80 10.41
C LEU A 5 -7.68 24.06 9.27
N VAL A 6 -7.95 23.55 8.09
CA VAL A 6 -7.12 23.81 6.89
C VAL A 6 -7.10 25.29 6.56
N LEU A 7 -8.25 25.95 6.58
CA LEU A 7 -8.33 27.39 6.33
C LEU A 7 -7.55 28.21 7.37
N VAL A 8 -7.62 27.82 8.65
CA VAL A 8 -6.87 28.46 9.72
C VAL A 8 -5.36 28.28 9.51
N VAL A 9 -4.90 27.06 9.19
CA VAL A 9 -3.48 26.80 8.93
C VAL A 9 -2.98 27.58 7.72
N VAL A 10 -3.72 27.58 6.62
CA VAL A 10 -3.36 28.36 5.42
C VAL A 10 -3.34 29.86 5.70
N GLY A 11 -4.31 30.35 6.47
CA GLY A 11 -4.36 31.75 6.90
C GLY A 11 -3.15 32.14 7.76
N LEU A 12 -2.82 31.36 8.77
CA LEU A 12 -1.64 31.58 9.61
C LEU A 12 -0.34 31.51 8.80
N TRP A 13 -0.24 30.55 7.87
CA TRP A 13 0.90 30.43 6.95
C TRP A 13 1.04 31.68 6.07
N GLY A 14 -0.06 32.20 5.52
CA GLY A 14 -0.08 33.44 4.76
C GLY A 14 0.34 34.67 5.58
N LEU A 15 -0.12 34.77 6.83
CA LEU A 15 0.29 35.85 7.75
C LEU A 15 1.79 35.79 8.06
N LEU A 16 2.31 34.59 8.30
CA LEU A 16 3.74 34.35 8.52
C LEU A 16 4.56 34.75 7.28
N GLY A 17 4.11 34.38 6.07
CA GLY A 17 4.74 34.77 4.81
C GLY A 17 4.78 36.26 4.63
N ARG A 18 3.66 36.96 4.91
CA ARG A 18 3.61 38.42 4.87
C ARG A 18 4.58 39.07 5.87
N TRP A 19 4.68 38.51 7.08
CA TRP A 19 5.61 38.98 8.10
C TRP A 19 7.07 38.81 7.65
N VAL A 20 7.43 37.61 7.15
CA VAL A 20 8.78 37.31 6.60
C VAL A 20 9.10 38.26 5.44
N TRP A 21 8.18 38.44 4.50
CA TRP A 21 8.35 39.36 3.40
C TRP A 21 8.69 40.77 3.87
N ARG A 22 7.90 41.33 4.77
CA ARG A 22 8.06 42.73 5.25
C ARG A 22 9.35 42.94 6.01
N ASN A 23 9.76 41.96 6.83
CA ASN A 23 10.88 42.17 7.76
C ASN A 23 12.23 41.74 7.18
N PHE A 24 12.24 40.74 6.29
CA PHE A 24 13.49 40.14 5.83
C PHE A 24 13.74 40.31 4.33
N VAL A 25 12.73 40.29 3.49
CA VAL A 25 12.89 40.27 2.05
C VAL A 25 12.74 41.68 1.46
N ALA A 26 11.64 42.38 1.75
CA ALA A 26 11.34 43.67 1.20
C ALA A 26 12.43 44.75 1.42
N PRO A 27 13.10 44.82 2.60
CA PRO A 27 14.17 45.80 2.81
C PRO A 27 15.40 45.60 1.92
N ARG A 28 15.57 44.35 1.41
CA ARG A 28 16.75 43.97 0.58
C ARG A 28 16.48 44.08 -0.92
N VAL A 29 15.23 44.30 -1.30
CA VAL A 29 14.82 44.33 -2.71
C VAL A 29 14.69 45.79 -3.19
N PRO A 30 15.37 46.18 -4.30
CA PRO A 30 15.20 47.49 -4.90
C PRO A 30 13.74 47.76 -5.27
N ALA A 31 13.27 49.00 -5.04
CA ALA A 31 11.87 49.39 -5.26
C ALA A 31 11.37 49.06 -6.69
N ALA A 32 12.23 49.23 -7.71
CA ALA A 32 11.89 48.91 -9.09
C ALA A 32 11.56 47.41 -9.34
N ARG A 33 12.09 46.48 -8.52
CA ARG A 33 11.89 45.05 -8.64
C ARG A 33 10.96 44.48 -7.57
N SER A 34 10.48 45.30 -6.65
CA SER A 34 9.71 44.88 -5.49
C SER A 34 8.46 44.08 -5.85
N ARG A 35 7.74 44.45 -6.91
CA ARG A 35 6.53 43.73 -7.35
C ARG A 35 6.85 42.34 -7.86
N VAL A 36 7.86 42.19 -8.72
CA VAL A 36 8.27 40.89 -9.28
C VAL A 36 8.80 39.98 -8.18
N ALA A 37 9.65 40.51 -7.30
CA ALA A 37 10.18 39.77 -6.16
C ALA A 37 9.07 39.36 -5.19
N GLY A 38 8.05 40.18 -4.98
CA GLY A 38 6.89 39.87 -4.15
C GLY A 38 6.08 38.71 -4.70
N VAL A 39 5.83 38.70 -6.01
CA VAL A 39 5.13 37.58 -6.68
C VAL A 39 5.96 36.32 -6.62
N ALA A 40 7.25 36.39 -6.94
CA ALA A 40 8.15 35.23 -6.87
C ALA A 40 8.24 34.65 -5.45
N PHE A 41 8.35 35.52 -4.44
CA PHE A 41 8.33 35.12 -3.04
C PHE A 41 7.00 34.42 -2.67
N ALA A 42 5.86 35.00 -3.05
CA ALA A 42 4.56 34.42 -2.76
C ALA A 42 4.41 33.02 -3.39
N ILE A 43 4.81 32.88 -4.66
CA ILE A 43 4.81 31.56 -5.32
C ILE A 43 5.71 30.57 -4.56
N ALA A 44 6.96 30.94 -4.27
CA ALA A 44 7.87 30.10 -3.54
C ALA A 44 7.34 29.73 -2.16
N TRP A 45 6.74 30.68 -1.44
CA TRP A 45 6.21 30.49 -0.10
C TRP A 45 5.09 29.44 -0.04
N TYR A 46 4.26 29.36 -1.06
CA TYR A 46 3.18 28.38 -1.13
C TYR A 46 3.58 27.08 -1.83
N VAL A 47 4.52 27.12 -2.77
CA VAL A 47 4.96 25.91 -3.50
C VAL A 47 5.95 25.08 -2.69
N VAL A 48 6.87 25.72 -1.94
CA VAL A 48 7.90 24.99 -1.18
C VAL A 48 7.30 23.99 -0.18
N PRO A 49 6.27 24.31 0.62
CA PRO A 49 5.70 23.37 1.57
C PRO A 49 5.01 22.14 0.96
N VAL A 50 4.57 22.27 -0.30
CA VAL A 50 3.87 21.16 -1.00
C VAL A 50 4.71 20.61 -2.16
N GLY A 51 5.92 21.10 -2.32
CA GLY A 51 6.80 20.72 -3.43
C GLY A 51 7.20 19.25 -3.39
N ASP A 52 7.45 18.73 -2.21
CA ASP A 52 7.74 17.32 -1.99
C ASP A 52 6.53 16.42 -2.31
N GLU A 53 5.31 16.88 -2.01
CA GLU A 53 4.07 16.20 -2.36
C GLU A 53 3.90 16.12 -3.87
N ILE A 54 4.09 17.25 -4.59
CA ILE A 54 3.95 17.31 -6.04
C ILE A 54 5.00 16.43 -6.73
N LEU A 55 6.26 16.59 -6.36
CA LEU A 55 7.36 15.80 -6.92
C LEU A 55 7.20 14.31 -6.55
N GLY A 56 6.81 14.05 -5.32
CA GLY A 56 6.57 12.71 -4.82
C GLY A 56 5.41 12.02 -5.52
N ALA A 57 4.32 12.73 -5.82
CA ALA A 57 3.19 12.18 -6.56
C ALA A 57 3.59 11.74 -7.98
N VAL A 58 4.46 12.52 -8.65
CA VAL A 58 4.99 12.16 -9.97
C VAL A 58 5.83 10.89 -9.89
N GLU A 59 6.76 10.82 -8.94
CA GLU A 59 7.62 9.65 -8.75
C GLU A 59 6.79 8.43 -8.30
N PHE A 60 5.80 8.63 -7.43
CA PHE A 60 4.88 7.58 -7.01
C PHE A 60 4.13 6.97 -8.20
N ARG A 61 3.58 7.83 -9.09
CA ARG A 61 2.90 7.36 -10.31
C ARG A 61 3.83 6.52 -11.18
N ARG A 62 5.05 6.99 -11.43
CA ARG A 62 6.06 6.25 -12.19
C ARG A 62 6.36 4.88 -11.57
N LEU A 63 6.55 4.85 -10.26
CA LEU A 63 6.77 3.60 -9.55
C LEU A 63 5.54 2.68 -9.62
N CYS A 64 4.32 3.23 -9.50
CA CYS A 64 3.08 2.43 -9.66
C CYS A 64 2.94 1.79 -11.04
N GLU A 65 3.34 2.49 -12.10
CA GLU A 65 3.34 1.94 -13.47
C GLU A 65 4.33 0.78 -13.62
N ALA A 66 5.44 0.83 -12.89
CA ALA A 66 6.48 -0.19 -12.87
C ALA A 66 6.28 -1.27 -11.77
N ILE A 67 5.09 -1.34 -11.15
CA ILE A 67 4.82 -2.36 -10.14
C ILE A 67 4.79 -3.75 -10.78
N PRO A 68 5.49 -4.76 -10.22
CA PRO A 68 5.43 -6.11 -10.76
C PRO A 68 3.99 -6.64 -10.72
N PRO A 69 3.58 -7.43 -11.72
CA PRO A 69 2.26 -8.06 -11.71
C PRO A 69 2.15 -9.09 -10.58
N THR A 70 0.93 -9.34 -10.14
CA THR A 70 0.63 -10.49 -9.27
C THR A 70 1.02 -11.77 -10.02
N ARG A 71 1.74 -12.65 -9.33
CA ARG A 71 2.18 -13.94 -9.87
C ARG A 71 1.50 -15.06 -9.13
N PHE A 72 0.92 -15.96 -9.88
CA PHE A 72 0.38 -17.22 -9.39
C PHE A 72 1.28 -18.36 -9.85
N HIS A 73 1.85 -19.09 -8.92
CA HIS A 73 2.83 -20.15 -9.20
C HIS A 73 2.20 -21.55 -9.26
N GLY A 74 0.89 -21.63 -9.11
CA GLY A 74 0.11 -22.85 -9.22
C GLY A 74 -0.66 -23.19 -7.94
N PRO A 75 -1.65 -24.07 -8.07
CA PRO A 75 -2.49 -24.47 -6.94
C PRO A 75 -1.73 -25.32 -5.93
N ILE A 76 -2.30 -25.42 -4.73
CA ILE A 76 -1.86 -26.33 -3.68
C ILE A 76 -2.66 -27.61 -3.78
N ALA A 77 -1.94 -28.72 -3.72
CA ALA A 77 -2.55 -30.04 -3.66
C ALA A 77 -2.95 -30.36 -2.21
N VAL A 78 -4.21 -30.71 -1.98
CA VAL A 78 -4.74 -31.10 -0.67
C VAL A 78 -5.43 -32.45 -0.75
N GLY A 79 -5.28 -33.25 0.27
CA GLY A 79 -5.98 -34.53 0.41
C GLY A 79 -7.42 -34.38 0.92
N PRO A 80 -8.10 -35.50 1.19
CA PRO A 80 -9.40 -35.50 1.83
C PRO A 80 -9.41 -34.71 3.14
N GLY A 81 -10.44 -33.95 3.40
CA GLY A 81 -10.52 -33.12 4.60
C GLY A 81 -11.68 -32.13 4.55
N ALA A 82 -11.46 -30.91 5.01
CA ALA A 82 -12.52 -29.91 5.04
C ALA A 82 -13.03 -29.51 3.65
N PHE A 83 -12.16 -29.53 2.63
CA PHE A 83 -12.45 -29.04 1.28
C PHE A 83 -12.91 -30.12 0.32
N PHE A 84 -12.41 -31.33 0.44
CA PHE A 84 -12.73 -32.46 -0.43
C PHE A 84 -13.13 -33.67 0.38
N ASP A 85 -14.02 -34.50 -0.20
CA ASP A 85 -14.35 -35.85 0.34
C ASP A 85 -13.26 -36.86 -0.06
N GLU A 86 -13.44 -38.09 0.37
CA GLU A 86 -12.52 -39.22 0.04
C GLU A 86 -12.49 -39.54 -1.46
N GLN A 87 -13.55 -39.19 -2.18
CA GLN A 87 -13.69 -39.41 -3.61
C GLN A 87 -13.15 -38.21 -4.43
N GLY A 88 -12.73 -37.14 -3.79
CA GLY A 88 -12.20 -35.93 -4.43
C GLY A 88 -13.27 -34.95 -4.89
N ASN A 89 -14.53 -35.12 -4.44
CA ASN A 89 -15.55 -34.14 -4.74
C ASN A 89 -15.45 -32.94 -3.81
N ARG A 90 -15.71 -31.75 -4.35
CA ARG A 90 -15.74 -30.50 -3.58
C ARG A 90 -16.90 -30.53 -2.58
N LYS A 91 -16.64 -30.13 -1.33
CA LYS A 91 -17.65 -30.02 -0.27
C LYS A 91 -18.41 -28.69 -0.29
N TRP A 92 -18.21 -27.86 -1.29
CA TRP A 92 -18.89 -26.57 -1.48
C TRP A 92 -19.45 -26.47 -2.89
N ARG A 93 -20.56 -25.77 -3.02
CA ARG A 93 -21.23 -25.48 -4.31
C ARG A 93 -21.20 -24.00 -4.64
N THR A 94 -21.13 -23.15 -3.62
CA THR A 94 -21.16 -21.70 -3.74
C THR A 94 -19.94 -21.05 -3.09
N ASP A 95 -19.61 -19.82 -3.47
CA ASP A 95 -18.51 -19.03 -2.88
C ASP A 95 -18.76 -18.77 -1.39
N ASP A 96 -20.03 -18.66 -0.97
CA ASP A 96 -20.41 -18.47 0.44
C ASP A 96 -20.12 -19.71 1.28
N GLU A 97 -20.44 -20.90 0.75
CA GLU A 97 -20.13 -22.17 1.39
C GLU A 97 -18.60 -22.36 1.51
N PHE A 98 -17.86 -22.05 0.45
CA PHE A 98 -16.40 -22.08 0.50
C PHE A 98 -15.85 -21.15 1.58
N SER A 99 -16.37 -19.92 1.63
CA SER A 99 -15.96 -18.93 2.62
C SER A 99 -16.29 -19.35 4.06
N ALA A 100 -17.39 -20.07 4.25
CA ALA A 100 -17.77 -20.64 5.55
C ALA A 100 -16.80 -21.75 5.98
N ILE A 101 -16.48 -22.69 5.08
CA ILE A 101 -15.50 -23.76 5.32
C ILE A 101 -14.14 -23.15 5.67
N ARG A 102 -13.69 -22.18 4.88
CA ARG A 102 -12.41 -21.48 5.09
C ARG A 102 -12.30 -20.84 6.47
N ARG A 103 -13.36 -20.18 6.93
CA ARG A 103 -13.37 -19.50 8.25
C ARG A 103 -13.43 -20.48 9.41
N GLY A 104 -14.15 -21.56 9.25
CA GLY A 104 -14.35 -22.58 10.29
C GLY A 104 -13.28 -23.69 10.32
N SER A 105 -12.40 -23.74 9.33
CA SER A 105 -11.46 -24.86 9.17
C SER A 105 -10.07 -24.52 9.71
N GLU A 106 -9.59 -25.31 10.66
CA GLU A 106 -8.17 -25.30 11.05
C GLU A 106 -7.27 -25.72 9.88
N ASP A 107 -7.82 -26.54 8.97
CA ASP A 107 -7.12 -27.00 7.77
C ASP A 107 -6.67 -25.84 6.88
N TRP A 108 -7.48 -24.78 6.74
CA TRP A 108 -7.08 -23.60 5.99
C TRP A 108 -5.82 -22.97 6.55
N ARG A 109 -5.73 -22.83 7.86
CA ARG A 109 -4.56 -22.28 8.56
C ARG A 109 -3.35 -23.19 8.49
N SER A 110 -3.54 -24.50 8.30
CA SER A 110 -2.45 -25.46 8.17
C SER A 110 -1.84 -25.51 6.77
N ILE A 111 -2.61 -25.06 5.74
CA ILE A 111 -2.17 -25.09 4.35
C ILE A 111 -1.21 -23.96 4.03
N TRP A 112 -1.43 -22.76 4.60
CA TRP A 112 -0.70 -21.56 4.21
C TRP A 112 0.11 -20.94 5.33
N ASP A 113 1.19 -20.31 4.89
CA ASP A 113 1.80 -19.19 5.60
C ASP A 113 1.73 -17.93 4.76
N SER A 114 1.49 -16.79 5.42
CA SER A 114 1.49 -15.48 4.77
C SER A 114 2.72 -14.71 5.22
N GLY A 115 3.56 -14.37 4.27
CA GLY A 115 4.72 -13.51 4.48
C GLY A 115 4.47 -12.10 3.96
N SER A 116 5.04 -11.13 4.64
CA SER A 116 5.03 -9.74 4.20
C SER A 116 6.42 -9.15 4.38
N GLU A 117 6.99 -8.64 3.30
CA GLU A 117 8.30 -8.00 3.29
C GLU A 117 8.14 -6.56 2.84
N THR A 118 8.68 -5.63 3.62
CA THR A 118 8.60 -4.20 3.33
C THR A 118 9.96 -3.68 2.89
N THR A 119 9.99 -3.07 1.71
CA THR A 119 11.19 -2.44 1.13
C THR A 119 10.93 -0.95 0.91
N ILE A 120 11.87 -0.09 1.28
CA ILE A 120 11.82 1.34 0.98
C ILE A 120 12.36 1.55 -0.42
N LEU A 121 11.52 2.05 -1.34
CA LEU A 121 11.90 2.35 -2.72
C LEU A 121 12.47 3.76 -2.88
N ALA A 122 11.90 4.72 -2.17
CA ALA A 122 12.36 6.10 -2.15
C ALA A 122 12.22 6.68 -0.74
N ARG A 123 13.12 7.59 -0.38
CA ARG A 123 13.05 8.35 0.89
C ARG A 123 12.75 9.83 0.64
N TRP A 124 13.04 10.32 -0.55
CA TRP A 124 12.83 11.70 -0.97
C TRP A 124 12.38 11.70 -2.46
N PRO A 125 11.48 12.60 -2.88
CA PRO A 125 10.85 13.70 -2.14
C PRO A 125 9.83 13.25 -1.09
N MET A 126 9.22 12.09 -1.20
CA MET A 126 8.42 11.46 -0.16
C MET A 126 8.80 9.99 0.05
N LYS A 127 8.52 9.46 1.23
CA LYS A 127 8.79 8.07 1.54
C LYS A 127 7.82 7.16 0.79
N ILE A 128 8.36 6.32 -0.09
CA ILE A 128 7.60 5.31 -0.83
C ILE A 128 8.06 3.93 -0.39
N VAL A 129 7.13 3.11 0.02
CA VAL A 129 7.38 1.73 0.44
C VAL A 129 6.74 0.76 -0.53
N GLN A 130 7.39 -0.39 -0.72
CA GLN A 130 6.81 -1.54 -1.39
C GLN A 130 6.65 -2.65 -0.36
N ILE A 131 5.46 -3.21 -0.31
CA ILE A 131 5.14 -4.40 0.47
C ILE A 131 4.97 -5.53 -0.51
N ARG A 132 5.80 -6.55 -0.38
CA ARG A 132 5.68 -7.81 -1.09
C ARG A 132 4.91 -8.77 -0.19
N ASN A 133 3.74 -9.18 -0.61
CA ASN A 133 2.94 -10.19 0.08
C ASN A 133 3.13 -11.52 -0.62
N THR A 134 3.46 -12.54 0.14
CA THR A 134 3.61 -13.91 -0.34
C THR A 134 2.67 -14.83 0.40
N GLN A 135 2.05 -15.73 -0.33
CA GLN A 135 1.37 -16.89 0.25
C GLN A 135 2.21 -18.11 -0.05
N VAL A 136 2.56 -18.82 0.99
CA VAL A 136 3.48 -19.97 0.94
C VAL A 136 2.75 -21.22 1.38
N GLU A 137 2.84 -22.26 0.58
CA GLU A 137 2.36 -23.59 0.94
C GLU A 137 3.22 -24.13 2.08
N ARG A 138 2.61 -24.41 3.21
CA ARG A 138 3.35 -24.80 4.43
C ARG A 138 4.07 -26.12 4.30
N ALA A 139 3.46 -27.10 3.61
CA ALA A 139 4.02 -28.44 3.47
C ALA A 139 5.32 -28.47 2.65
N THR A 140 5.41 -27.65 1.61
CA THR A 140 6.53 -27.64 0.65
C THR A 140 7.40 -26.39 0.73
N ASN A 141 6.99 -25.41 1.51
CA ASN A 141 7.59 -24.07 1.56
C ASN A 141 7.64 -23.38 0.19
N ARG A 142 6.73 -23.73 -0.72
CA ARG A 142 6.63 -23.20 -2.07
C ARG A 142 5.78 -21.91 -2.06
N VAL A 143 6.28 -20.85 -2.70
CA VAL A 143 5.47 -19.64 -2.92
C VAL A 143 4.37 -19.96 -3.93
N VAL A 144 3.14 -19.73 -3.56
CA VAL A 144 1.94 -19.98 -4.39
C VAL A 144 1.44 -18.71 -5.03
N VAL A 145 1.38 -17.64 -4.25
CA VAL A 145 0.96 -16.32 -4.74
C VAL A 145 1.96 -15.28 -4.26
N GLU A 146 2.27 -14.37 -5.15
CA GLU A 146 3.11 -13.21 -4.87
C GLU A 146 2.44 -11.96 -5.41
N SER A 147 2.28 -10.97 -4.56
CA SER A 147 1.69 -9.69 -4.94
C SER A 147 2.44 -8.53 -4.32
N TYR A 148 2.26 -7.36 -4.91
CA TYR A 148 2.95 -6.15 -4.48
C TYR A 148 1.95 -5.04 -4.22
N LEU A 149 2.16 -4.34 -3.13
CA LEU A 149 1.50 -3.09 -2.78
C LEU A 149 2.57 -2.01 -2.69
N ARG A 150 2.38 -0.88 -3.33
CA ARG A 150 3.17 0.32 -3.09
C ARG A 150 2.33 1.35 -2.40
N GLY A 151 2.91 1.99 -1.41
CA GLY A 151 2.24 3.00 -0.62
C GLY A 151 3.17 4.12 -0.21
N SER A 152 2.58 5.28 0.06
CA SER A 152 3.25 6.43 0.63
C SER A 152 2.28 7.14 1.57
N GLY A 153 2.80 7.68 2.67
CA GLY A 153 2.05 8.54 3.58
C GLY A 153 1.88 9.97 3.07
N GLY A 154 2.42 10.28 1.86
CA GLY A 154 2.49 11.63 1.33
C GLY A 154 3.78 12.35 1.71
N GLY A 155 3.85 13.67 1.42
CA GLY A 155 4.99 14.52 1.75
C GLY A 155 5.07 14.87 3.23
N TRP A 156 6.10 15.67 3.60
CA TRP A 156 6.37 16.02 4.99
C TRP A 156 5.21 16.72 5.70
N LEU A 157 4.44 17.53 4.97
CA LEU A 157 3.29 18.23 5.54
C LEU A 157 2.19 17.25 5.92
N ASN A 158 1.93 16.25 5.06
CA ASN A 158 0.97 15.19 5.33
C ASN A 158 1.43 14.31 6.52
N GLU A 159 2.72 13.99 6.58
CA GLU A 159 3.30 13.24 7.70
C GLU A 159 3.25 14.03 9.01
N ALA A 160 3.49 15.34 8.97
CA ALA A 160 3.45 16.21 10.14
C ALA A 160 2.01 16.41 10.69
N LEU A 161 1.03 16.50 9.81
CA LEU A 161 -0.37 16.66 10.17
C LEU A 161 -1.05 15.35 10.60
N ARG A 162 -0.33 14.25 10.61
CA ARG A 162 -0.72 12.87 10.94
C ARG A 162 -2.17 12.71 11.35
N GLY A 163 -2.96 12.21 10.46
CA GLY A 163 -4.31 11.76 10.71
C GLY A 163 -5.32 12.44 9.79
N ASP A 164 -6.12 11.66 9.16
CA ASP A 164 -7.45 11.90 8.57
C ASP A 164 -7.61 12.97 7.48
N PHE A 165 -6.61 13.81 7.21
CA PHE A 165 -6.79 14.93 6.28
C PHE A 165 -6.41 14.63 4.84
N MET A 166 -5.48 13.72 4.61
CA MET A 166 -5.07 13.31 3.29
C MET A 166 -4.88 11.78 3.27
N SER A 167 -5.64 11.09 2.43
CA SER A 167 -5.41 9.68 2.14
C SER A 167 -4.03 9.53 1.51
N GLY A 168 -3.20 8.65 2.06
CA GLY A 168 -1.93 8.30 1.46
C GLY A 168 -2.11 7.71 0.04
N TYR A 169 -1.08 7.78 -0.75
CA TYR A 169 -1.06 7.15 -2.07
C TYR A 169 -0.90 5.63 -1.93
N SER A 170 -1.66 4.87 -2.71
CA SER A 170 -1.50 3.43 -2.78
C SER A 170 -1.75 2.91 -4.20
N CYS A 171 -1.02 1.89 -4.59
CA CYS A 171 -1.31 1.12 -5.78
C CYS A 171 -0.99 -0.36 -5.54
N LEU A 172 -1.78 -1.20 -6.18
CA LEU A 172 -1.66 -2.66 -6.11
C LEU A 172 -1.07 -3.21 -7.41
N SER A 173 -0.40 -4.33 -7.32
CA SER A 173 0.04 -5.10 -8.48
C SER A 173 -1.15 -5.44 -9.38
N LYS A 174 -0.95 -5.28 -10.70
CA LYS A 174 -1.93 -5.68 -11.70
C LYS A 174 -1.83 -7.20 -11.88
N GLY A 175 -2.97 -7.83 -12.15
CA GLY A 175 -3.03 -9.26 -12.41
C GLY A 175 -4.30 -9.86 -11.81
N VAL A 176 -4.60 -11.06 -12.26
CA VAL A 176 -5.76 -11.80 -11.75
C VAL A 176 -5.30 -12.54 -10.49
N TRP A 177 -5.88 -12.18 -9.36
CA TRP A 177 -5.81 -13.03 -8.18
C TRP A 177 -6.63 -14.28 -8.47
N PRO A 178 -6.05 -15.48 -8.31
CA PRO A 178 -6.88 -16.67 -8.32
C PRO A 178 -7.92 -16.53 -7.21
N ARG A 179 -9.14 -16.93 -7.47
CA ARG A 179 -10.12 -17.06 -6.38
C ARG A 179 -9.57 -18.06 -5.40
N ASP A 180 -9.85 -17.88 -4.12
CA ASP A 180 -9.35 -18.77 -3.07
C ASP A 180 -9.62 -20.26 -3.39
N GLN A 181 -10.78 -20.54 -3.99
CA GLN A 181 -11.15 -21.89 -4.44
C GLN A 181 -10.32 -22.42 -5.63
N ASP A 182 -9.71 -21.53 -6.43
CA ASP A 182 -8.86 -21.92 -7.56
C ASP A 182 -7.43 -22.20 -7.12
N THR A 183 -7.10 -21.84 -5.88
CA THR A 183 -5.76 -22.06 -5.30
C THR A 183 -5.60 -23.42 -4.65
N ILE A 184 -6.65 -24.21 -4.52
CA ILE A 184 -6.60 -25.57 -3.97
C ILE A 184 -7.14 -26.58 -4.99
N VAL A 185 -6.45 -27.71 -5.09
CA VAL A 185 -6.87 -28.85 -5.93
C VAL A 185 -6.80 -30.12 -5.11
N PHE A 186 -7.66 -31.09 -5.44
CA PHE A 186 -7.62 -32.40 -4.81
C PHE A 186 -6.43 -33.20 -5.33
N ASP A 187 -5.65 -33.74 -4.40
CA ASP A 187 -4.61 -34.74 -4.67
C ASP A 187 -4.75 -35.94 -3.72
N PRO A 188 -5.15 -37.07 -4.21
CA PRO A 188 -5.30 -38.28 -3.37
C PRO A 188 -3.98 -38.78 -2.78
N SER A 189 -2.85 -38.39 -3.37
CA SER A 189 -1.52 -38.77 -2.87
C SER A 189 -1.00 -37.83 -1.77
N ALA A 190 -1.64 -36.68 -1.59
CA ALA A 190 -1.31 -35.73 -0.53
C ALA A 190 -1.74 -36.31 0.84
N VAL A 191 -1.04 -37.31 1.30
CA VAL A 191 -1.20 -37.82 2.67
C VAL A 191 -0.71 -36.72 3.59
N ARG A 192 -1.62 -36.18 4.44
CA ARG A 192 -1.21 -35.32 5.54
C ARG A 192 -0.19 -36.09 6.38
N THR A 193 1.06 -35.77 6.24
CA THR A 193 2.05 -36.04 7.27
C THR A 193 1.75 -35.10 8.42
N GLY A 194 0.67 -35.39 9.15
CA GLY A 194 0.40 -34.83 10.45
C GLY A 194 1.48 -35.30 11.38
N GLY A 195 2.59 -34.57 11.40
CA GLY A 195 3.59 -34.74 12.44
C GLY A 195 2.96 -34.33 13.76
N VAL A 196 2.44 -35.26 14.49
CA VAL A 196 2.29 -35.15 15.93
C VAL A 196 3.71 -35.04 16.45
N SER A 197 4.23 -33.85 16.60
CA SER A 197 5.37 -33.59 17.47
C SER A 197 4.85 -33.66 18.91
N GLN A 198 5.13 -34.76 19.57
CA GLN A 198 5.08 -34.86 21.01
C GLN A 198 6.02 -33.84 21.66
#